data_17b9ac4e1125523d4493d9dac38e679e
#
_entry.id   17b9ac4e1125523d4493d9dac38e679e
#
_cell.length_a   1.000
_cell.length_b   1.000
_cell.length_c   1.000
_cell.angle_alpha   90.00
_cell.angle_beta   90.00
_cell.angle_gamma   90.00
#
_symmetry.space_group_name_H-M   'P 1'
#
loop_
_entity.id
_entity.type
_entity.pdbx_description
1 polymer ?
#
loop_
_entity_poly.entity_id
_entity_poly.type
_entity_poly.pdbx_seq_one_letter_code
_entity_poly.pdbx_strand_id
1 'polypeptide(L)'
;FKLSYTVTTQSVRDFRVPSIKGFDVLMGPSRAMRSYTSNDNGKITTTSSISFTYILLAKEEGEFTLPGAVIIADGNEMISNSVRIKVLPPDQQSGGNNSSQGNSIGRTSSNASITNNDLFITATANKVDVYEQEAILLTYKIYTAVDLRGFDNVKLPDFKGFHSQEVELPNDRRWQLEHYKGRNYQTTVYRQFVLFPQQTGNLTIEQARFDASIAQARQITSFDDFFNGGGVVEVKKTLATPKLTIKVKDLPAGKPESFSGGVGEFNISSSINTTELKSNEAVTIKVVISGTGNFKLIATPEVKFPEDFEIYDPKTDNKLRLTSAGQTGNQVIEYLAIPRN
;
A
#
# COMPACT_ATOMS: atom_id res chain seq x y z
N PHE A 1 -2.64 -19.82 15.82
CA PHE A 1 -2.00 -19.68 14.51
C PHE A 1 -1.02 -20.82 14.26
N LYS A 2 -0.56 -20.94 13.02
CA LYS A 2 0.32 -22.03 12.60
C LYS A 2 1.73 -21.46 12.37
N LEU A 3 2.73 -22.02 13.06
CA LEU A 3 4.15 -21.75 12.85
C LEU A 3 4.79 -22.96 12.16
N SER A 4 5.46 -22.75 11.02
CA SER A 4 6.14 -23.81 10.29
C SER A 4 7.59 -23.46 10.04
N TYR A 5 8.50 -24.37 10.40
CA TYR A 5 9.90 -24.34 10.03
C TYR A 5 10.12 -25.31 8.88
N THR A 6 10.66 -24.82 7.78
CA THR A 6 10.86 -25.64 6.57
C THR A 6 12.32 -25.60 6.16
N VAL A 7 12.88 -26.77 5.88
CA VAL A 7 14.25 -26.95 5.40
C VAL A 7 14.24 -27.77 4.11
N THR A 8 15.05 -27.36 3.14
CA THR A 8 15.26 -28.12 1.90
C THR A 8 16.37 -29.12 2.11
N THR A 9 16.01 -30.37 2.43
CA THR A 9 16.91 -31.49 2.66
C THR A 9 16.13 -32.79 2.55
N GLN A 10 16.84 -33.91 2.40
CA GLN A 10 16.26 -35.26 2.41
C GLN A 10 16.17 -35.85 3.80
N SER A 11 17.03 -35.42 4.75
CA SER A 11 17.03 -35.93 6.11
C SER A 11 17.34 -34.86 7.15
N VAL A 12 16.59 -34.90 8.26
CA VAL A 12 16.83 -34.09 9.45
C VAL A 12 17.01 -35.06 10.64
N ARG A 13 18.12 -34.96 11.36
CA ARG A 13 18.38 -35.81 12.51
C ARG A 13 17.98 -35.20 13.84
N ASP A 14 18.09 -33.89 13.98
CA ASP A 14 17.75 -33.22 15.24
C ASP A 14 16.96 -31.92 14.87
N PHE A 15 15.91 -31.66 15.62
CA PHE A 15 15.10 -30.47 15.47
C PHE A 15 14.74 -29.90 16.84
N ARG A 16 15.24 -28.71 17.15
CA ARG A 16 15.03 -28.04 18.44
C ARG A 16 14.54 -26.63 18.20
N VAL A 17 13.52 -26.22 18.94
CA VAL A 17 13.06 -24.85 19.00
C VAL A 17 13.25 -24.34 20.42
N PRO A 18 13.89 -23.19 20.63
CA PRO A 18 13.92 -22.53 21.93
C PRO A 18 12.50 -22.22 22.43
N SER A 19 12.37 -21.95 23.72
CA SER A 19 11.06 -21.62 24.32
C SER A 19 10.36 -20.49 23.56
N ILE A 20 9.14 -20.74 23.12
CA ILE A 20 8.28 -19.78 22.41
C ILE A 20 7.52 -18.97 23.47
N LYS A 21 8.13 -17.88 23.94
CA LYS A 21 7.55 -17.02 24.97
C LYS A 21 6.27 -16.34 24.47
N GLY A 22 5.28 -16.17 25.35
CA GLY A 22 4.00 -15.51 25.04
C GLY A 22 2.96 -16.40 24.35
N PHE A 23 3.26 -17.69 24.13
CA PHE A 23 2.36 -18.63 23.46
C PHE A 23 2.25 -19.96 24.18
N ASP A 24 1.05 -20.54 24.11
CA ASP A 24 0.83 -21.96 24.44
C ASP A 24 0.95 -22.80 23.18
N VAL A 25 1.67 -23.90 23.27
CA VAL A 25 1.77 -24.88 22.19
C VAL A 25 0.57 -25.83 22.33
N LEU A 26 -0.42 -25.67 21.44
CA LEU A 26 -1.60 -26.54 21.41
C LEU A 26 -1.32 -27.88 20.74
N MET A 27 -0.43 -27.87 19.73
CA MET A 27 -0.05 -29.06 18.99
C MET A 27 1.32 -28.86 18.34
N GLY A 28 2.09 -29.94 18.22
CA GLY A 28 3.33 -29.98 17.47
C GLY A 28 4.59 -30.36 18.28
N PRO A 29 5.73 -30.50 17.59
CA PRO A 29 5.86 -30.32 16.14
C PRO A 29 5.27 -31.51 15.34
N SER A 30 4.44 -31.26 14.35
CA SER A 30 4.09 -32.26 13.35
C SER A 30 5.07 -32.17 12.17
N ARG A 31 5.61 -33.31 11.74
CA ARG A 31 6.58 -33.42 10.65
C ARG A 31 5.87 -33.78 9.35
N ALA A 32 6.12 -33.03 8.27
CA ALA A 32 5.69 -33.35 6.92
C ALA A 32 6.88 -33.30 5.96
N MET A 33 6.93 -34.23 5.01
CA MET A 33 7.94 -34.26 3.96
C MET A 33 7.24 -34.09 2.60
N ARG A 34 7.79 -33.24 1.75
CA ARG A 34 7.37 -33.05 0.35
C ARG A 34 8.56 -33.22 -0.55
N SER A 35 8.39 -34.00 -1.63
CA SER A 35 9.39 -34.14 -2.68
C SER A 35 8.80 -33.67 -4.00
N TYR A 36 9.57 -32.92 -4.73
CA TYR A 36 9.24 -32.46 -6.07
C TYR A 36 10.31 -32.93 -7.04
N THR A 37 9.91 -33.62 -8.09
CA THR A 37 10.81 -34.08 -9.15
C THR A 37 10.54 -33.31 -10.42
N SER A 38 11.56 -32.65 -10.96
CA SER A 38 11.54 -31.92 -12.23
C SER A 38 12.39 -32.67 -13.23
N ASN A 39 11.93 -32.74 -14.48
CA ASN A 39 12.72 -33.25 -15.60
C ASN A 39 12.90 -32.08 -16.59
N ASP A 40 14.12 -31.59 -16.70
CA ASP A 40 14.50 -30.52 -17.62
C ASP A 40 15.51 -31.08 -18.63
N ASN A 41 15.09 -31.25 -19.88
CA ASN A 41 15.91 -31.81 -20.99
C ASN A 41 16.60 -33.14 -20.67
N GLY A 42 15.88 -34.05 -19.97
CA GLY A 42 16.41 -35.37 -19.59
C GLY A 42 17.20 -35.37 -18.29
N LYS A 43 17.44 -34.23 -17.66
CA LYS A 43 18.04 -34.11 -16.34
C LYS A 43 16.96 -34.14 -15.27
N ILE A 44 16.89 -35.25 -14.55
CA ILE A 44 15.96 -35.41 -13.42
C ILE A 44 16.57 -34.80 -12.17
N THR A 45 15.89 -33.81 -11.58
CA THR A 45 16.27 -33.20 -10.30
C THR A 45 15.15 -33.41 -9.29
N THR A 46 15.47 -34.06 -8.16
CA THR A 46 14.51 -34.23 -7.05
C THR A 46 14.90 -33.32 -5.91
N THR A 47 14.01 -32.40 -5.56
CA THR A 47 14.15 -31.51 -4.39
C THR A 47 13.17 -31.97 -3.32
N SER A 48 13.68 -32.21 -2.12
CA SER A 48 12.87 -32.60 -0.95
C SER A 48 12.88 -31.49 0.09
N SER A 49 11.76 -31.26 0.75
CA SER A 49 11.65 -30.35 1.88
C SER A 49 10.95 -31.02 3.06
N ILE A 50 11.45 -30.75 4.26
CA ILE A 50 10.87 -31.22 5.52
C ILE A 50 10.36 -30.00 6.28
N SER A 51 9.11 -30.05 6.73
CA SER A 51 8.46 -28.99 7.51
C SER A 51 8.06 -29.49 8.87
N PHE A 52 8.38 -28.72 9.92
CA PHE A 52 7.95 -28.92 11.30
C PHE A 52 6.93 -27.86 11.67
N THR A 53 5.74 -28.27 12.04
CA THR A 53 4.60 -27.38 12.24
C THR A 53 4.09 -27.42 13.67
N TYR A 54 3.93 -26.25 14.27
CA TYR A 54 3.27 -26.02 15.55
C TYR A 54 1.94 -25.31 15.37
N ILE A 55 0.97 -25.62 16.22
CA ILE A 55 -0.24 -24.82 16.42
C ILE A 55 -0.07 -24.09 17.75
N LEU A 56 -0.07 -22.76 17.69
CA LEU A 56 0.20 -21.90 18.84
C LEU A 56 -1.04 -21.04 19.15
N LEU A 57 -1.28 -20.84 20.46
CA LEU A 57 -2.26 -19.91 20.99
C LEU A 57 -1.54 -18.77 21.70
N ALA A 58 -1.84 -17.53 21.33
CA ALA A 58 -1.30 -16.37 22.03
C ALA A 58 -1.95 -16.21 23.40
N LYS A 59 -1.17 -15.92 24.44
CA LYS A 59 -1.63 -15.68 25.83
C LYS A 59 -2.08 -14.23 26.04
N GLU A 60 -1.42 -13.31 25.38
CA GLU A 60 -1.61 -11.87 25.54
C GLU A 60 -1.37 -11.15 24.22
N GLU A 61 -1.88 -9.92 24.12
CA GLU A 61 -1.59 -9.01 23.01
C GLU A 61 -0.18 -8.43 23.13
N GLY A 62 0.40 -8.01 22.00
CA GLY A 62 1.73 -7.40 21.98
C GLY A 62 2.59 -7.83 20.82
N GLU A 63 3.85 -7.42 20.84
CA GLU A 63 4.85 -7.79 19.85
C GLU A 63 5.77 -8.87 20.40
N PHE A 64 5.90 -9.95 19.63
CA PHE A 64 6.70 -11.11 20.02
C PHE A 64 7.68 -11.47 18.91
N THR A 65 8.86 -11.96 19.33
CA THR A 65 9.83 -12.55 18.40
C THR A 65 9.80 -14.06 18.57
N LEU A 66 9.36 -14.76 17.53
CA LEU A 66 9.44 -16.23 17.49
C LEU A 66 10.88 -16.63 17.19
N PRO A 67 11.48 -17.52 17.99
CA PRO A 67 12.88 -17.89 17.82
C PRO A 67 13.10 -18.71 16.54
N GLY A 68 14.34 -18.69 16.02
CA GLY A 68 14.78 -19.64 15.00
C GLY A 68 14.89 -21.06 15.57
N ALA A 69 14.62 -22.06 14.75
CA ALA A 69 14.85 -23.46 15.06
C ALA A 69 16.28 -23.85 14.73
N VAL A 70 16.86 -24.72 15.54
CA VAL A 70 18.15 -25.39 15.30
C VAL A 70 17.88 -26.78 14.77
N ILE A 71 18.52 -27.14 13.67
CA ILE A 71 18.44 -28.48 13.06
C ILE A 71 19.82 -29.02 12.71
N ILE A 72 19.93 -30.33 12.67
CA ILE A 72 21.07 -31.00 12.05
C ILE A 72 20.57 -31.67 10.77
N ALA A 73 20.97 -31.11 9.64
CA ALA A 73 20.63 -31.59 8.32
C ALA A 73 21.88 -31.91 7.51
N ASP A 74 21.94 -33.10 6.92
CA ASP A 74 23.09 -33.58 6.13
C ASP A 74 24.43 -33.45 6.87
N GLY A 75 24.40 -33.64 8.21
CA GLY A 75 25.57 -33.57 9.07
C GLY A 75 26.01 -32.19 9.53
N ASN A 76 25.34 -31.14 9.09
CA ASN A 76 25.61 -29.73 9.44
C ASN A 76 24.53 -29.17 10.35
N GLU A 77 24.95 -28.37 11.34
CA GLU A 77 24.02 -27.60 12.14
C GLU A 77 23.57 -26.34 11.36
N MET A 78 22.25 -26.12 11.28
CA MET A 78 21.63 -25.00 10.63
C MET A 78 20.64 -24.33 11.58
N ILE A 79 20.58 -22.99 11.54
CA ILE A 79 19.64 -22.19 12.33
C ILE A 79 18.71 -21.45 11.38
N SER A 80 17.39 -21.56 11.59
CA SER A 80 16.43 -20.79 10.82
C SER A 80 16.40 -19.33 11.27
N ASN A 81 15.82 -18.47 10.45
CA ASN A 81 15.52 -17.07 10.84
C ASN A 81 14.50 -17.03 12.00
N SER A 82 14.57 -15.95 12.78
CA SER A 82 13.50 -15.54 13.70
C SER A 82 12.43 -14.73 12.96
N VAL A 83 11.19 -14.70 13.50
CA VAL A 83 10.07 -13.97 12.94
C VAL A 83 9.43 -13.09 14.00
N ARG A 84 9.24 -11.81 13.70
CA ARG A 84 8.44 -10.90 14.54
C ARG A 84 6.97 -11.03 14.18
N ILE A 85 6.12 -11.14 15.21
CA ILE A 85 4.67 -11.15 15.04
C ILE A 85 4.05 -10.16 16.02
N LYS A 86 2.93 -9.58 15.61
CA LYS A 86 2.10 -8.75 16.45
C LYS A 86 0.79 -9.49 16.75
N VAL A 87 0.52 -9.71 18.02
CA VAL A 87 -0.76 -10.26 18.49
C VAL A 87 -1.69 -9.10 18.77
N LEU A 88 -2.81 -9.08 18.05
CA LEU A 88 -3.83 -8.05 18.16
C LEU A 88 -4.81 -8.37 19.30
N PRO A 89 -5.51 -7.35 19.87
CA PRO A 89 -6.59 -7.57 20.81
C PRO A 89 -7.64 -8.53 20.27
N PRO A 90 -8.32 -9.32 21.12
CA PRO A 90 -9.46 -10.13 20.72
C PRO A 90 -10.62 -9.21 20.26
N ASP A 91 -11.51 -9.77 19.44
CA ASP A 91 -12.75 -9.07 19.06
C ASP A 91 -13.58 -8.78 20.30
N GLN A 92 -14.05 -7.55 20.46
CA GLN A 92 -15.04 -7.23 21.48
C GLN A 92 -16.34 -7.91 21.12
N GLN A 93 -16.79 -8.86 21.94
CA GLN A 93 -18.06 -9.56 21.75
C GLN A 93 -19.21 -8.55 21.82
N SER A 94 -19.83 -8.25 20.70
CA SER A 94 -21.19 -7.71 20.68
C SER A 94 -22.10 -8.78 21.28
N GLY A 95 -22.68 -8.50 22.44
CA GLY A 95 -23.43 -9.45 23.26
C GLY A 95 -24.43 -10.28 22.46
N GLY A 96 -24.10 -11.52 22.26
CA GLY A 96 -24.91 -12.58 21.67
C GLY A 96 -24.33 -13.91 22.12
N ASN A 97 -25.01 -14.55 23.10
CA ASN A 97 -24.66 -15.86 23.63
C ASN A 97 -24.43 -16.86 22.49
N ASN A 98 -23.20 -17.25 22.26
CA ASN A 98 -22.89 -18.61 21.81
C ASN A 98 -21.40 -18.93 22.07
N SER A 99 -21.21 -19.72 23.10
CA SER A 99 -19.98 -20.41 23.42
C SER A 99 -19.66 -21.43 22.31
N SER A 100 -18.69 -21.13 21.46
CA SER A 100 -17.88 -22.15 20.79
C SER A 100 -16.51 -21.60 20.46
N GLN A 101 -15.59 -22.05 21.24
CA GLN A 101 -14.15 -21.88 21.16
C GLN A 101 -13.67 -22.48 19.84
N GLY A 102 -13.22 -21.66 18.93
CA GLY A 102 -12.64 -22.08 17.66
C GLY A 102 -12.32 -20.90 16.77
N ASN A 103 -11.03 -20.55 16.72
CA ASN A 103 -10.46 -19.53 15.86
C ASN A 103 -10.71 -19.89 14.38
N SER A 104 -11.86 -19.51 13.82
CA SER A 104 -12.11 -19.55 12.38
C SER A 104 -12.41 -18.14 11.88
N ILE A 105 -11.39 -17.47 11.37
CA ILE A 105 -11.57 -16.32 10.49
C ILE A 105 -12.46 -16.81 9.33
N GLY A 106 -13.68 -16.28 9.22
CA GLY A 106 -14.49 -16.44 8.02
C GLY A 106 -15.63 -17.46 8.01
N ARG A 107 -16.21 -17.83 9.14
CA ARG A 107 -17.51 -18.55 9.12
C ARG A 107 -18.59 -17.71 9.78
N THR A 108 -19.17 -16.80 9.00
CA THR A 108 -20.47 -16.22 9.34
C THR A 108 -21.50 -17.34 9.31
N SER A 109 -22.28 -17.50 10.38
CA SER A 109 -23.36 -18.49 10.44
C SER A 109 -24.30 -18.32 9.23
N SER A 110 -24.76 -19.41 8.68
CA SER A 110 -25.42 -19.58 7.39
C SER A 110 -26.71 -18.77 7.13
N ASN A 111 -27.18 -17.91 8.07
CA ASN A 111 -28.36 -17.07 7.92
C ASN A 111 -28.18 -15.63 8.42
N ALA A 112 -27.02 -15.20 8.86
CA ALA A 112 -26.81 -13.82 9.28
C ALA A 112 -26.62 -12.91 8.06
N SER A 113 -27.42 -11.85 7.96
CA SER A 113 -27.23 -10.83 6.93
C SER A 113 -25.88 -10.13 7.13
N ILE A 114 -25.09 -10.00 6.06
CA ILE A 114 -23.79 -9.29 6.08
C ILE A 114 -24.08 -7.81 6.38
N THR A 115 -23.56 -7.33 7.50
CA THR A 115 -23.77 -5.95 7.96
C THR A 115 -22.67 -5.01 7.43
N ASN A 116 -22.85 -3.70 7.64
CA ASN A 116 -21.79 -2.71 7.32
C ASN A 116 -20.61 -2.81 8.27
N ASN A 117 -20.72 -3.56 9.38
CA ASN A 117 -19.60 -3.85 10.26
C ASN A 117 -18.79 -5.08 9.79
N ASP A 118 -19.32 -5.89 8.87
CA ASP A 118 -18.61 -7.06 8.34
C ASP A 118 -17.75 -6.73 7.13
N LEU A 119 -18.18 -5.74 6.35
CA LEU A 119 -17.47 -5.26 5.16
C LEU A 119 -17.78 -3.78 4.97
N PHE A 120 -16.75 -2.96 4.90
CA PHE A 120 -16.83 -1.53 4.59
C PHE A 120 -15.55 -1.02 3.95
N ILE A 121 -15.66 0.17 3.36
CA ILE A 121 -14.53 0.86 2.74
C ILE A 121 -14.44 2.24 3.35
N THR A 122 -13.23 2.60 3.79
CA THR A 122 -12.95 3.95 4.25
C THR A 122 -12.38 4.79 3.12
N ALA A 123 -12.74 6.09 3.13
CA ALA A 123 -12.05 7.12 2.38
C ALA A 123 -11.39 8.04 3.40
N THR A 124 -10.06 8.17 3.35
CA THR A 124 -9.30 9.01 4.29
C THR A 124 -8.35 9.91 3.54
N ALA A 125 -8.27 11.17 3.97
CA ALA A 125 -7.29 12.12 3.50
C ALA A 125 -6.20 12.31 4.56
N ASN A 126 -4.93 12.39 4.16
CA ASN A 126 -3.83 12.62 5.09
C ASN A 126 -3.84 14.04 5.69
N LYS A 127 -4.50 14.99 4.99
CA LYS A 127 -4.71 16.37 5.41
C LYS A 127 -6.13 16.80 5.03
N VAL A 128 -6.79 17.56 5.91
CA VAL A 128 -8.15 18.10 5.67
C VAL A 128 -8.20 19.64 5.72
N ASP A 129 -7.11 20.29 6.12
CA ASP A 129 -6.90 21.72 6.16
C ASP A 129 -5.60 22.02 5.42
N VAL A 130 -5.68 22.61 4.23
CA VAL A 130 -4.59 22.75 3.27
C VAL A 130 -4.63 24.09 2.56
N TYR A 131 -3.55 24.47 1.91
CA TYR A 131 -3.52 25.57 0.97
C TYR A 131 -3.98 25.13 -0.42
N GLU A 132 -4.43 26.10 -1.23
CA GLU A 132 -4.68 25.87 -2.65
C GLU A 132 -3.44 25.25 -3.31
N GLN A 133 -3.64 24.24 -4.17
CA GLN A 133 -2.58 23.47 -4.86
C GLN A 133 -1.68 22.62 -3.94
N GLU A 134 -1.91 22.58 -2.63
CA GLU A 134 -1.17 21.69 -1.75
C GLU A 134 -1.60 20.21 -1.97
N ALA A 135 -0.63 19.30 -2.05
CA ALA A 135 -0.90 17.89 -2.29
C ALA A 135 -1.59 17.21 -1.09
N ILE A 136 -2.67 16.47 -1.38
CA ILE A 136 -3.45 15.67 -0.43
C ILE A 136 -3.43 14.23 -0.90
N LEU A 137 -3.09 13.28 -0.04
CA LEU A 137 -3.24 11.85 -0.33
C LEU A 137 -4.62 11.38 0.13
N LEU A 138 -5.46 11.00 -0.82
CA LEU A 138 -6.72 10.31 -0.58
C LEU A 138 -6.50 8.80 -0.69
N THR A 139 -6.88 8.04 0.33
CA THR A 139 -6.76 6.57 0.37
C THR A 139 -8.12 5.92 0.54
N TYR A 140 -8.46 5.02 -0.38
CA TYR A 140 -9.56 4.07 -0.24
C TYR A 140 -9.00 2.76 0.31
N LYS A 141 -9.49 2.34 1.49
CA LYS A 141 -9.04 1.13 2.17
C LYS A 141 -10.21 0.23 2.50
N ILE A 142 -10.07 -1.06 2.17
CA ILE A 142 -11.06 -2.10 2.42
C ILE A 142 -10.83 -2.69 3.81
N TYR A 143 -11.91 -2.91 4.54
CA TYR A 143 -11.96 -3.66 5.80
C TYR A 143 -12.99 -4.78 5.65
N THR A 144 -12.56 -6.03 5.79
CA THR A 144 -13.43 -7.19 5.67
C THR A 144 -13.20 -8.21 6.79
N ALA A 145 -14.29 -8.69 7.37
CA ALA A 145 -14.35 -9.83 8.26
C ALA A 145 -15.07 -11.03 7.59
N VAL A 146 -15.40 -10.91 6.29
CA VAL A 146 -16.09 -11.92 5.49
C VAL A 146 -15.26 -12.28 4.25
N ASP A 147 -15.61 -13.38 3.59
CA ASP A 147 -14.93 -13.85 2.38
C ASP A 147 -15.30 -12.98 1.16
N LEU A 148 -14.61 -11.85 0.98
CA LEU A 148 -14.78 -10.95 -0.15
C LEU A 148 -14.16 -11.58 -1.40
N ARG A 149 -14.97 -11.84 -2.43
CA ARG A 149 -14.52 -12.34 -3.74
C ARG A 149 -13.98 -11.23 -4.63
N GLY A 150 -14.61 -10.06 -4.59
CA GLY A 150 -14.21 -8.90 -5.39
C GLY A 150 -15.29 -7.83 -5.45
N PHE A 151 -15.12 -6.91 -6.39
CA PHE A 151 -16.11 -5.89 -6.71
C PHE A 151 -16.53 -6.03 -8.16
N ASP A 152 -17.84 -6.17 -8.41
CA ASP A 152 -18.41 -6.26 -9.76
C ASP A 152 -18.43 -4.89 -10.44
N ASN A 153 -18.67 -3.83 -9.65
CA ASN A 153 -18.72 -2.45 -10.13
C ASN A 153 -18.15 -1.50 -9.08
N VAL A 154 -17.36 -0.52 -9.53
CA VAL A 154 -16.80 0.52 -8.66
C VAL A 154 -17.02 1.88 -9.33
N LYS A 155 -17.73 2.77 -8.63
CA LYS A 155 -17.97 4.14 -9.06
C LYS A 155 -17.27 5.11 -8.12
N LEU A 156 -16.16 5.66 -8.55
CA LEU A 156 -15.45 6.73 -7.86
C LEU A 156 -16.08 8.10 -8.18
N PRO A 157 -15.95 9.09 -7.29
CA PRO A 157 -16.39 10.46 -7.57
C PRO A 157 -15.44 11.16 -8.57
N ASP A 158 -15.95 12.20 -9.22
CA ASP A 158 -15.19 13.01 -10.21
C ASP A 158 -14.17 13.97 -9.57
N PHE A 159 -14.01 13.99 -8.26
CA PHE A 159 -13.12 14.88 -7.49
C PHE A 159 -13.27 16.37 -7.90
N LYS A 160 -14.51 16.86 -7.96
CA LYS A 160 -14.81 18.25 -8.38
C LYS A 160 -14.04 19.26 -7.54
N GLY A 161 -13.36 20.20 -8.21
CA GLY A 161 -12.52 21.20 -7.57
C GLY A 161 -11.09 20.73 -7.27
N PHE A 162 -10.73 19.50 -7.66
CA PHE A 162 -9.37 18.96 -7.52
C PHE A 162 -8.82 18.51 -8.88
N HIS A 163 -7.54 18.76 -9.09
CA HIS A 163 -6.77 17.98 -10.05
C HIS A 163 -6.31 16.69 -9.37
N SER A 164 -6.64 15.54 -9.93
CA SER A 164 -6.36 14.23 -9.34
C SER A 164 -5.35 13.44 -10.16
N GLN A 165 -4.48 12.71 -9.46
CA GLN A 165 -3.53 11.76 -10.07
C GLN A 165 -3.57 10.46 -9.27
N GLU A 166 -3.81 9.32 -9.93
CA GLU A 166 -3.80 8.02 -9.27
C GLU A 166 -2.37 7.57 -8.98
N VAL A 167 -2.13 7.11 -7.75
CA VAL A 167 -0.83 6.56 -7.32
C VAL A 167 -0.79 5.09 -7.69
N GLU A 168 0.23 4.68 -8.41
CA GLU A 168 0.46 3.27 -8.69
C GLU A 168 0.76 2.52 -7.41
N LEU A 169 -0.05 1.51 -7.12
CA LEU A 169 0.14 0.63 -5.96
C LEU A 169 0.91 -0.63 -6.39
N PRO A 170 1.73 -1.22 -5.50
CA PRO A 170 2.42 -2.48 -5.78
C PRO A 170 1.46 -3.59 -6.20
N ASN A 171 1.86 -4.43 -7.16
CA ASN A 171 1.05 -5.55 -7.65
C ASN A 171 0.90 -6.67 -6.61
N ASP A 172 1.83 -6.80 -5.67
CA ASP A 172 1.86 -7.80 -4.61
C ASP A 172 1.12 -7.37 -3.34
N ARG A 173 0.03 -6.59 -3.49
CA ARG A 173 -0.77 -6.13 -2.36
C ARG A 173 -1.24 -7.30 -1.51
N ARG A 174 -0.74 -7.35 -0.27
CA ARG A 174 -1.11 -8.39 0.70
C ARG A 174 -2.20 -7.87 1.61
N TRP A 175 -3.14 -8.75 1.93
CA TRP A 175 -4.07 -8.52 3.00
C TRP A 175 -3.33 -8.48 4.33
N GLN A 176 -3.66 -7.49 5.16
CA GLN A 176 -3.09 -7.31 6.49
C GLN A 176 -4.20 -7.45 7.52
N LEU A 177 -3.89 -8.05 8.67
CA LEU A 177 -4.82 -8.11 9.77
C LEU A 177 -4.66 -6.85 10.63
N GLU A 178 -5.76 -6.11 10.83
CA GLU A 178 -5.80 -4.90 11.64
C GLU A 178 -6.94 -4.94 12.64
N HIS A 179 -6.68 -4.45 13.85
CA HIS A 179 -7.71 -4.20 14.84
C HIS A 179 -8.29 -2.79 14.63
N TYR A 180 -9.59 -2.68 14.37
CA TYR A 180 -10.28 -1.43 14.12
C TYR A 180 -11.63 -1.42 14.84
N LYS A 181 -11.87 -0.41 15.69
CA LYS A 181 -13.12 -0.23 16.47
C LYS A 181 -13.56 -1.49 17.21
N GLY A 182 -12.65 -2.17 17.90
CA GLY A 182 -12.95 -3.34 18.72
C GLY A 182 -13.08 -4.67 17.96
N ARG A 183 -12.76 -4.71 16.66
CA ARG A 183 -12.83 -5.92 15.83
C ARG A 183 -11.64 -6.06 14.90
N ASN A 184 -11.27 -7.31 14.61
CA ASN A 184 -10.18 -7.62 13.68
C ASN A 184 -10.71 -7.77 12.25
N TYR A 185 -10.03 -7.12 11.30
CA TYR A 185 -10.36 -7.13 9.87
C TYR A 185 -9.14 -7.50 9.03
N GLN A 186 -9.40 -8.21 7.96
CA GLN A 186 -8.48 -8.24 6.84
C GLN A 186 -8.59 -6.90 6.10
N THR A 187 -7.48 -6.23 5.88
CA THR A 187 -7.46 -4.90 5.25
C THR A 187 -6.50 -4.86 4.08
N THR A 188 -6.83 -4.06 3.09
CA THR A 188 -5.91 -3.72 2.00
C THR A 188 -6.22 -2.33 1.44
N VAL A 189 -5.21 -1.63 0.95
CA VAL A 189 -5.41 -0.39 0.21
C VAL A 189 -5.94 -0.74 -1.18
N TYR A 190 -7.12 -0.21 -1.50
CA TYR A 190 -7.76 -0.43 -2.79
C TYR A 190 -7.21 0.50 -3.87
N ARG A 191 -7.27 1.84 -3.63
CA ARG A 191 -6.70 2.88 -4.50
C ARG A 191 -6.22 4.07 -3.69
N GLN A 192 -5.27 4.78 -4.27
CA GLN A 192 -4.79 6.05 -3.74
C GLN A 192 -4.74 7.11 -4.83
N PHE A 193 -5.07 8.34 -4.45
CA PHE A 193 -5.02 9.50 -5.33
C PHE A 193 -4.28 10.63 -4.64
N VAL A 194 -3.42 11.32 -5.37
CA VAL A 194 -2.94 12.63 -4.97
C VAL A 194 -3.88 13.66 -5.57
N LEU A 195 -4.46 14.49 -4.71
CA LEU A 195 -5.40 15.54 -5.08
C LEU A 195 -4.73 16.90 -4.84
N PHE A 196 -4.87 17.79 -5.81
CA PHE A 196 -4.42 19.19 -5.73
C PHE A 196 -5.66 20.08 -5.84
N PRO A 197 -6.09 20.77 -4.76
CA PRO A 197 -7.24 21.66 -4.79
C PRO A 197 -7.00 22.82 -5.77
N GLN A 198 -7.99 23.10 -6.62
CA GLN A 198 -7.91 24.13 -7.67
C GLN A 198 -8.60 25.44 -7.28
N GLN A 199 -9.24 25.48 -6.12
CA GLN A 199 -9.97 26.62 -5.61
C GLN A 199 -10.04 26.60 -4.10
N THR A 200 -10.21 27.75 -3.47
CA THR A 200 -10.32 27.89 -2.02
C THR A 200 -11.74 27.63 -1.50
N GLY A 201 -11.89 27.46 -0.19
CA GLY A 201 -13.14 27.15 0.47
C GLY A 201 -13.28 25.70 0.91
N ASN A 202 -14.51 25.28 1.16
CA ASN A 202 -14.81 23.91 1.57
C ASN A 202 -15.12 23.05 0.33
N LEU A 203 -14.19 22.18 -0.05
CA LEU A 203 -14.37 21.25 -1.15
C LEU A 203 -14.82 19.90 -0.61
N THR A 204 -15.83 19.30 -1.24
CA THR A 204 -16.36 18.00 -0.83
C THR A 204 -15.93 16.92 -1.80
N ILE A 205 -15.30 15.87 -1.27
CA ILE A 205 -15.08 14.62 -1.98
C ILE A 205 -16.33 13.76 -1.73
N GLU A 206 -17.08 13.51 -2.81
CA GLU A 206 -18.31 12.74 -2.76
C GLU A 206 -18.07 11.26 -2.48
N GLN A 207 -19.14 10.53 -2.17
CA GLN A 207 -19.08 9.09 -1.88
C GLN A 207 -18.63 8.29 -3.09
N ALA A 208 -17.70 7.37 -2.88
CA ALA A 208 -17.45 6.26 -3.79
C ALA A 208 -18.44 5.11 -3.50
N ARG A 209 -18.87 4.40 -4.54
CA ARG A 209 -19.78 3.24 -4.45
C ARG A 209 -19.10 2.00 -4.97
N PHE A 210 -19.34 0.88 -4.30
CA PHE A 210 -18.73 -0.42 -4.58
C PHE A 210 -19.81 -1.51 -4.50
N ASP A 211 -19.96 -2.29 -5.55
CA ASP A 211 -20.81 -3.46 -5.56
C ASP A 211 -19.94 -4.69 -5.28
N ALA A 212 -19.99 -5.19 -4.04
CA ALA A 212 -19.18 -6.28 -3.55
C ALA A 212 -19.86 -7.64 -3.76
N SER A 213 -19.09 -8.63 -4.21
CA SER A 213 -19.45 -10.05 -4.25
C SER A 213 -18.77 -10.78 -3.10
N ILE A 214 -19.58 -11.42 -2.23
CA ILE A 214 -19.15 -12.04 -0.98
C ILE A 214 -19.56 -13.51 -0.99
N ALA A 215 -18.62 -14.39 -0.67
CA ALA A 215 -18.92 -15.79 -0.48
C ALA A 215 -19.47 -16.02 0.93
N GLN A 216 -20.67 -16.54 1.04
CA GLN A 216 -21.30 -16.90 2.31
C GLN A 216 -21.54 -18.40 2.37
N ALA A 217 -21.10 -19.04 3.45
CA ALA A 217 -21.40 -20.45 3.68
C ALA A 217 -22.91 -20.64 3.85
N ARG A 218 -23.48 -21.59 3.14
CA ARG A 218 -24.85 -22.02 3.27
C ARG A 218 -24.90 -23.35 4.00
N GLN A 219 -25.89 -23.53 4.87
CA GLN A 219 -26.15 -24.83 5.51
C GLN A 219 -26.62 -25.82 4.45
N ILE A 220 -25.91 -26.92 4.29
CA ILE A 220 -26.29 -28.02 3.39
C ILE A 220 -27.48 -28.72 4.04
N THR A 221 -28.66 -28.66 3.41
CA THR A 221 -29.88 -29.23 3.92
C THR A 221 -30.33 -30.51 3.18
N SER A 222 -29.70 -30.80 2.03
CA SER A 222 -30.00 -31.98 1.21
C SER A 222 -28.73 -32.64 0.66
N PHE A 223 -28.88 -33.92 0.29
CA PHE A 223 -27.83 -34.72 -0.35
C PHE A 223 -27.43 -34.13 -1.73
N ASP A 224 -28.43 -33.59 -2.45
CA ASP A 224 -28.22 -32.92 -3.74
C ASP A 224 -27.39 -31.63 -3.62
N ASP A 225 -27.60 -30.86 -2.51
CA ASP A 225 -26.79 -29.69 -2.22
C ASP A 225 -25.30 -30.04 -2.02
N PHE A 226 -25.02 -31.22 -1.45
CA PHE A 226 -23.65 -31.69 -1.25
C PHE A 226 -22.91 -32.02 -2.57
N PHE A 227 -23.60 -32.67 -3.52
CA PHE A 227 -23.00 -33.07 -4.80
C PHE A 227 -22.93 -31.92 -5.84
N ASN A 228 -23.82 -30.93 -5.74
CA ASN A 228 -23.86 -29.77 -6.67
C ASN A 228 -23.02 -28.58 -6.21
N GLY A 229 -22.09 -28.76 -5.27
CA GLY A 229 -21.22 -27.68 -4.76
C GLY A 229 -21.94 -26.68 -3.85
N GLY A 230 -23.09 -27.06 -3.26
CA GLY A 230 -24.04 -26.22 -2.55
C GLY A 230 -23.64 -25.72 -1.16
N GLY A 231 -22.34 -25.67 -0.86
CA GLY A 231 -21.87 -25.15 0.45
C GLY A 231 -21.61 -23.65 0.52
N VAL A 232 -21.62 -22.94 -0.62
CA VAL A 232 -21.29 -21.51 -0.69
C VAL A 232 -22.22 -20.80 -1.66
N VAL A 233 -22.83 -19.70 -1.23
CA VAL A 233 -23.64 -18.80 -2.09
C VAL A 233 -22.94 -17.47 -2.23
N GLU A 234 -23.08 -16.86 -3.39
CA GLU A 234 -22.61 -15.50 -3.62
C GLU A 234 -23.68 -14.49 -3.20
N VAL A 235 -23.31 -13.58 -2.33
CA VAL A 235 -24.16 -12.48 -1.86
C VAL A 235 -23.60 -11.17 -2.38
N LYS A 236 -24.46 -10.36 -3.01
CA LYS A 236 -24.08 -9.02 -3.48
C LYS A 236 -24.43 -7.96 -2.45
N LYS A 237 -23.54 -7.02 -2.24
CA LYS A 237 -23.71 -5.90 -1.31
C LYS A 237 -23.13 -4.62 -1.89
N THR A 238 -24.00 -3.58 -1.94
CA THR A 238 -23.53 -2.23 -2.30
C THR A 238 -23.01 -1.51 -1.05
N LEU A 239 -21.80 -0.98 -1.15
CA LEU A 239 -21.12 -0.20 -0.12
C LEU A 239 -20.92 1.22 -0.62
N ALA A 240 -20.94 2.19 0.31
CA ALA A 240 -20.62 3.58 0.03
C ALA A 240 -19.62 4.09 1.08
N THR A 241 -18.64 4.87 0.62
CA THR A 241 -17.74 5.56 1.55
C THR A 241 -18.40 6.79 2.14
N PRO A 242 -17.95 7.29 3.29
CA PRO A 242 -18.37 8.60 3.75
C PRO A 242 -17.88 9.69 2.79
N LYS A 243 -18.58 10.85 2.80
CA LYS A 243 -18.09 12.08 2.17
C LYS A 243 -16.97 12.66 3.01
N LEU A 244 -16.02 13.32 2.38
CA LEU A 244 -14.94 14.05 3.05
C LEU A 244 -15.01 15.53 2.67
N THR A 245 -14.84 16.40 3.64
CA THR A 245 -14.73 17.85 3.42
C THR A 245 -13.28 18.27 3.62
N ILE A 246 -12.70 18.93 2.64
CA ILE A 246 -11.37 19.51 2.67
C ILE A 246 -11.52 21.02 2.72
N LYS A 247 -10.95 21.63 3.76
CA LYS A 247 -10.87 23.08 3.91
C LYS A 247 -9.63 23.60 3.20
N VAL A 248 -9.82 24.35 2.15
CA VAL A 248 -8.74 24.91 1.32
C VAL A 248 -8.60 26.39 1.61
N LYS A 249 -7.43 26.80 2.04
CA LYS A 249 -7.07 28.20 2.33
C LYS A 249 -6.43 28.86 1.11
N ASP A 250 -6.58 30.18 1.03
CA ASP A 250 -5.78 30.98 0.12
C ASP A 250 -4.29 30.82 0.42
N LEU A 251 -3.45 30.96 -0.60
CA LEU A 251 -2.01 31.05 -0.41
C LEU A 251 -1.66 32.23 0.51
N PRO A 252 -0.57 32.15 1.30
CA PRO A 252 -0.16 33.24 2.21
C PRO A 252 -0.10 34.59 1.50
N ALA A 253 -0.54 35.62 2.18
CA ALA A 253 -0.44 37.01 1.70
C ALA A 253 1.03 37.42 1.51
N GLY A 254 1.28 38.36 0.56
CA GLY A 254 2.63 38.89 0.31
C GLY A 254 3.49 37.99 -0.63
N LYS A 255 2.87 37.15 -1.45
CA LYS A 255 3.59 36.45 -2.51
C LYS A 255 4.32 37.44 -3.42
N PRO A 256 5.61 37.22 -3.76
CA PRO A 256 6.34 38.12 -4.63
C PRO A 256 5.76 38.10 -6.07
N GLU A 257 6.01 39.14 -6.86
CA GLU A 257 5.58 39.19 -8.27
C GLU A 257 6.18 38.02 -9.09
N SER A 258 7.39 37.56 -8.70
CA SER A 258 8.09 36.43 -9.31
C SER A 258 7.54 35.06 -8.88
N PHE A 259 6.46 34.99 -8.09
CA PHE A 259 5.90 33.73 -7.67
C PHE A 259 5.40 32.91 -8.86
N SER A 260 6.00 31.76 -9.08
CA SER A 260 5.77 30.89 -10.24
C SER A 260 4.68 29.83 -10.05
N GLY A 261 3.94 29.88 -8.93
CA GLY A 261 2.82 28.95 -8.67
C GLY A 261 3.19 27.64 -7.99
N GLY A 262 4.44 27.37 -7.71
CA GLY A 262 4.87 26.14 -7.01
C GLY A 262 4.37 26.10 -5.56
N VAL A 263 3.65 25.04 -5.18
CA VAL A 263 3.22 24.79 -3.80
C VAL A 263 3.77 23.46 -3.34
N GLY A 264 4.61 23.48 -2.29
CA GLY A 264 5.35 22.33 -1.78
C GLY A 264 6.67 22.74 -1.15
N GLU A 265 7.57 21.79 -1.02
CA GLU A 265 8.93 22.00 -0.53
C GLU A 265 9.90 21.86 -1.69
N PHE A 266 10.53 22.98 -2.08
CA PHE A 266 11.42 23.04 -3.24
C PHE A 266 12.77 23.64 -2.89
N ASN A 267 13.80 23.12 -3.54
CA ASN A 267 15.14 23.70 -3.60
C ASN A 267 15.47 24.06 -5.04
N ILE A 268 16.15 25.19 -5.23
CA ILE A 268 16.64 25.63 -6.52
C ILE A 268 18.16 25.76 -6.47
N SER A 269 18.81 25.30 -7.53
CA SER A 269 20.24 25.49 -7.73
C SER A 269 20.50 25.83 -9.19
N SER A 270 21.55 26.61 -9.44
CA SER A 270 21.97 26.95 -10.79
C SER A 270 23.47 26.69 -10.97
N SER A 271 23.86 26.40 -12.20
CA SER A 271 25.22 26.23 -12.60
C SER A 271 25.40 26.76 -14.02
N ILE A 272 26.62 27.19 -14.32
CA ILE A 272 27.02 27.66 -15.64
C ILE A 272 28.19 26.80 -16.12
N ASN A 273 28.25 26.48 -17.41
CA ASN A 273 29.31 25.65 -17.98
C ASN A 273 30.68 26.34 -18.04
N THR A 274 30.71 27.66 -18.19
CA THR A 274 31.92 28.48 -18.22
C THR A 274 31.63 29.89 -17.75
N THR A 275 32.64 30.55 -17.16
CA THR A 275 32.62 31.97 -16.76
C THR A 275 33.38 32.87 -17.70
N GLU A 276 34.12 32.28 -18.66
CA GLU A 276 34.89 33.00 -19.68
C GLU A 276 34.45 32.51 -21.06
N LEU A 277 34.08 33.44 -21.94
CA LEU A 277 33.59 33.17 -23.27
C LEU A 277 34.30 34.04 -24.31
N LYS A 278 34.46 33.46 -25.48
CA LYS A 278 34.76 34.23 -26.70
C LYS A 278 33.49 34.51 -27.46
N SER A 279 33.53 35.55 -28.30
CA SER A 279 32.46 35.84 -29.25
C SER A 279 32.09 34.57 -30.05
N ASN A 280 30.81 34.29 -30.19
CA ASN A 280 30.20 33.09 -30.82
C ASN A 280 30.44 31.77 -30.09
N GLU A 281 30.92 31.74 -28.85
CA GLU A 281 30.93 30.54 -28.01
C GLU A 281 29.63 30.45 -27.20
N ALA A 282 29.06 29.24 -27.13
CA ALA A 282 27.80 29.01 -26.41
C ALA A 282 28.03 28.93 -24.91
N VAL A 283 27.17 29.63 -24.14
CA VAL A 283 27.03 29.45 -22.69
C VAL A 283 25.75 28.72 -22.39
N THR A 284 25.85 27.77 -21.46
CA THR A 284 24.67 27.04 -20.95
C THR A 284 24.52 27.32 -19.46
N ILE A 285 23.36 27.87 -19.09
CA ILE A 285 22.94 27.99 -17.69
C ILE A 285 21.97 26.85 -17.41
N LYS A 286 22.27 26.05 -16.40
CA LYS A 286 21.46 24.95 -15.95
C LYS A 286 20.81 25.32 -14.62
N VAL A 287 19.49 25.33 -14.57
CA VAL A 287 18.68 25.52 -13.36
C VAL A 287 18.05 24.18 -12.99
N VAL A 288 18.22 23.76 -11.76
CA VAL A 288 17.65 22.53 -11.22
C VAL A 288 16.69 22.89 -10.08
N ILE A 289 15.43 22.56 -10.25
CA ILE A 289 14.40 22.64 -9.21
C ILE A 289 14.16 21.22 -8.70
N SER A 290 14.42 20.98 -7.43
CA SER A 290 14.24 19.66 -6.79
C SER A 290 13.30 19.78 -5.60
N GLY A 291 12.54 18.71 -5.31
CA GLY A 291 11.64 18.75 -4.16
C GLY A 291 10.42 17.86 -4.27
N THR A 292 9.40 18.26 -3.51
CA THR A 292 8.10 17.57 -3.45
C THR A 292 6.96 18.59 -3.41
N GLY A 293 5.97 18.43 -4.31
CA GLY A 293 4.84 19.34 -4.39
C GLY A 293 4.15 19.28 -5.75
N ASN A 294 3.56 20.41 -6.17
CA ASN A 294 2.92 20.55 -7.48
C ASN A 294 3.89 21.15 -8.51
N PHE A 295 4.73 20.31 -9.10
CA PHE A 295 5.70 20.74 -10.14
C PHE A 295 5.03 21.28 -11.40
N LYS A 296 3.80 20.88 -11.71
CA LYS A 296 3.09 21.33 -12.92
C LYS A 296 2.78 22.83 -12.91
N LEU A 297 2.74 23.44 -11.73
CA LEU A 297 2.48 24.87 -11.59
C LEU A 297 3.74 25.73 -11.63
N ILE A 298 4.92 25.12 -11.52
CA ILE A 298 6.17 25.87 -11.55
C ILE A 298 6.40 26.34 -12.99
N ALA A 299 6.22 27.64 -13.21
CA ALA A 299 6.59 28.26 -14.47
C ALA A 299 8.10 28.22 -14.68
N THR A 300 8.55 28.12 -15.92
CA THR A 300 9.96 28.22 -16.27
C THR A 300 10.50 29.57 -15.80
N PRO A 301 11.53 29.61 -14.92
CA PRO A 301 12.10 30.87 -14.46
C PRO A 301 12.63 31.71 -15.63
N GLU A 302 12.39 32.99 -15.59
CA GLU A 302 12.94 33.92 -16.59
C GLU A 302 14.40 34.22 -16.23
N VAL A 303 15.32 33.99 -17.18
CA VAL A 303 16.71 34.35 -17.06
C VAL A 303 17.00 35.54 -18.00
N LYS A 304 17.43 36.67 -17.43
CA LYS A 304 17.78 37.84 -18.20
C LYS A 304 19.25 37.78 -18.64
N PHE A 305 19.46 37.79 -19.92
CA PHE A 305 20.80 37.87 -20.51
C PHE A 305 21.07 39.32 -20.96
N PRO A 306 22.35 39.72 -21.14
CA PRO A 306 22.73 40.99 -21.79
C PRO A 306 22.17 41.06 -23.22
N GLU A 307 21.95 42.29 -23.73
CA GLU A 307 21.36 42.53 -25.05
C GLU A 307 22.18 41.95 -26.23
N ASP A 308 23.46 41.77 -26.03
CA ASP A 308 24.37 41.24 -27.06
C ASP A 308 24.36 39.71 -27.17
N PHE A 309 23.45 39.04 -26.41
CA PHE A 309 23.34 37.59 -26.47
C PHE A 309 22.16 37.16 -27.34
N GLU A 310 22.41 36.21 -28.21
CA GLU A 310 21.36 35.44 -28.86
C GLU A 310 20.87 34.35 -27.92
N ILE A 311 19.60 34.42 -27.58
CA ILE A 311 18.98 33.54 -26.58
C ILE A 311 18.12 32.51 -27.31
N TYR A 312 18.25 31.23 -26.90
CA TYR A 312 17.46 30.14 -27.40
C TYR A 312 16.39 29.71 -26.37
N ASP A 313 15.30 29.14 -26.85
CA ASP A 313 14.22 28.63 -25.97
C ASP A 313 14.79 27.62 -24.98
N PRO A 314 14.42 27.72 -23.67
CA PRO A 314 14.93 26.84 -22.66
C PRO A 314 14.44 25.41 -22.86
N LYS A 315 15.34 24.45 -22.70
CA LYS A 315 15.01 23.02 -22.73
C LYS A 315 14.73 22.54 -21.32
N THR A 316 13.54 21.91 -21.12
CA THR A 316 13.14 21.37 -19.83
C THR A 316 13.12 19.83 -19.86
N ASP A 317 13.80 19.20 -18.88
CA ASP A 317 13.77 17.77 -18.62
C ASP A 317 13.19 17.52 -17.21
N ASN A 318 12.10 16.72 -17.15
CA ASN A 318 11.37 16.42 -15.92
C ASN A 318 11.62 14.97 -15.50
N LYS A 319 12.27 14.77 -14.37
CA LYS A 319 12.47 13.47 -13.72
C LYS A 319 11.63 13.40 -12.45
N LEU A 320 10.30 13.31 -12.63
CA LEU A 320 9.32 13.35 -11.57
C LEU A 320 8.65 11.99 -11.40
N ARG A 321 8.36 11.64 -10.17
CA ARG A 321 7.53 10.48 -9.81
C ARG A 321 6.40 10.93 -8.88
N LEU A 322 5.25 10.32 -9.00
CA LEU A 322 4.14 10.54 -8.08
C LEU A 322 4.36 9.72 -6.80
N THR A 323 4.25 10.38 -5.66
CA THR A 323 4.36 9.78 -4.32
C THR A 323 3.16 10.17 -3.48
N SER A 324 3.04 9.59 -2.29
CA SER A 324 2.00 9.96 -1.32
C SER A 324 2.05 11.43 -0.85
N ALA A 325 3.17 12.11 -1.07
CA ALA A 325 3.38 13.52 -0.69
C ALA A 325 3.22 14.49 -1.88
N GLY A 326 2.88 13.98 -3.07
CA GLY A 326 2.80 14.76 -4.31
C GLY A 326 3.82 14.29 -5.34
N GLN A 327 4.09 15.14 -6.33
CA GLN A 327 5.16 14.89 -7.29
C GLN A 327 6.51 15.14 -6.62
N THR A 328 7.43 14.18 -6.71
CA THR A 328 8.77 14.25 -6.12
C THR A 328 9.81 14.01 -7.20
N GLY A 329 10.88 14.80 -7.22
CA GLY A 329 11.97 14.65 -8.17
C GLY A 329 12.65 15.95 -8.54
N ASN A 330 13.11 16.02 -9.78
CA ASN A 330 13.86 17.14 -10.30
C ASN A 330 13.26 17.61 -11.65
N GLN A 331 13.17 18.92 -11.80
CA GLN A 331 12.97 19.62 -13.08
C GLN A 331 14.29 20.32 -13.43
N VAL A 332 14.86 19.97 -14.57
CA VAL A 332 16.10 20.54 -15.07
C VAL A 332 15.77 21.44 -16.25
N ILE A 333 16.20 22.69 -16.18
CA ILE A 333 15.96 23.69 -17.21
C ILE A 333 17.32 24.19 -17.71
N GLU A 334 17.58 24.05 -18.99
CA GLU A 334 18.84 24.48 -19.65
C GLU A 334 18.56 25.65 -20.57
N TYR A 335 19.22 26.78 -20.31
CA TYR A 335 19.18 27.99 -21.11
C TYR A 335 20.47 28.06 -21.90
N LEU A 336 20.35 28.19 -23.22
CA LEU A 336 21.47 28.36 -24.13
C LEU A 336 21.49 29.78 -24.63
N ALA A 337 22.64 30.43 -24.55
CA ALA A 337 22.83 31.75 -25.10
C ALA A 337 24.24 31.88 -25.75
N ILE A 338 24.35 32.74 -26.76
CA ILE A 338 25.57 32.95 -27.54
C ILE A 338 25.85 34.46 -27.64
N PRO A 339 26.98 34.98 -27.12
CA PRO A 339 27.38 36.35 -27.31
C PRO A 339 27.72 36.62 -28.81
N ARG A 340 27.17 37.69 -29.35
CA ARG A 340 27.38 38.04 -30.78
C ARG A 340 28.54 38.98 -31.03
N ASN A 341 29.03 39.71 -30.00
CA ASN A 341 30.12 40.71 -30.11
C ASN A 341 31.25 40.41 -29.12
#